data_a7472e9abcad57aa19bfe93cb28ae9bf
#
_entry.id   a7472e9abcad57aa19bfe93cb28ae9bf
#
_cell.length_a   1.000
_cell.length_b   1.000
_cell.length_c   1.000
_cell.angle_alpha   90.00
_cell.angle_beta   90.00
_cell.angle_gamma   90.00
#
_symmetry.space_group_name_H-M   'P 1'
#
loop_
_entity.id
_entity.type
_entity.pdbx_description
1 polymer ?
#
loop_
_entity_poly.entity_id
_entity_poly.type
_entity_poly.pdbx_seq_one_letter_code
_entity_poly.pdbx_strand_id
1 'polypeptide(L)'
;MREARAKEIYIRVYEADRPELFFKSVGSRVVGHGGEIRVRSDSAWNVPEPELTLVVNAHGEIAGYTVGDDVSSRDIEGENPLYLPQAKVYDGACALGP
;
A
#
# COMPACT_ATOMS: atom_id res chain seq x y z
N MET A 1 -7.86 -6.74 19.56
CA MET A 1 -7.02 -5.56 19.79
C MET A 1 -6.36 -5.02 18.52
N ARG A 2 -5.69 -5.84 17.72
CA ARG A 2 -5.12 -5.40 16.43
C ARG A 2 -6.17 -4.84 15.49
N GLU A 3 -7.30 -5.53 15.35
CA GLU A 3 -8.39 -5.12 14.46
C GLU A 3 -9.03 -3.81 14.91
N ALA A 4 -9.18 -3.60 16.22
CA ALA A 4 -9.73 -2.36 16.75
C ALA A 4 -8.82 -1.17 16.47
N ARG A 5 -7.50 -1.34 16.57
CA ARG A 5 -6.52 -0.29 16.23
C ARG A 5 -6.53 0.03 14.73
N ALA A 6 -6.63 -1.00 13.90
CA ALA A 6 -6.73 -0.80 12.45
C ALA A 6 -7.98 0.00 12.08
N LYS A 7 -9.13 -0.34 12.67
CA LYS A 7 -10.38 0.41 12.46
C LYS A 7 -10.25 1.87 12.89
N GLU A 8 -9.63 2.11 14.04
CA GLU A 8 -9.42 3.47 14.54
C GLU A 8 -8.58 4.31 13.58
N ILE A 9 -7.52 3.72 13.01
CA ILE A 9 -6.70 4.38 11.99
C ILE A 9 -7.51 4.70 10.75
N TYR A 10 -8.32 3.77 10.25
CA TYR A 10 -9.19 3.99 9.10
C TYR A 10 -10.19 5.13 9.33
N ILE A 11 -10.81 5.18 10.49
CA ILE A 11 -11.73 6.27 10.84
C ILE A 11 -11.01 7.62 10.76
N ARG A 12 -9.80 7.71 11.30
CA ARG A 12 -8.99 8.93 11.24
C ARG A 12 -8.66 9.34 9.80
N VAL A 13 -8.38 8.38 8.93
CA VAL A 13 -8.13 8.65 7.50
C VAL A 13 -9.37 9.26 6.86
N TYR A 14 -10.54 8.69 7.11
CA TYR A 14 -11.79 9.19 6.55
C TYR A 14 -12.17 10.58 7.06
N GLU A 15 -11.89 10.88 8.31
CA GLU A 15 -12.22 12.15 8.95
C GLU A 15 -11.17 13.24 8.75
N ALA A 16 -10.03 12.89 8.20
CA ALA A 16 -8.93 13.83 8.01
C ALA A 16 -9.23 14.85 6.90
N ASP A 17 -8.84 16.10 7.12
CA ASP A 17 -8.99 17.16 6.12
C ASP A 17 -8.08 16.95 4.91
N ARG A 18 -6.97 16.25 5.09
CA ARG A 18 -5.99 15.98 4.03
C ARG A 18 -6.01 14.48 3.69
N PRO A 19 -5.90 14.14 2.41
CA PRO A 19 -5.79 12.72 2.03
C PRO A 19 -4.51 12.12 2.59
N GLU A 20 -4.56 10.83 2.91
CA GLU A 20 -3.37 10.07 3.23
C GLU A 20 -2.59 9.81 1.95
N LEU A 21 -1.38 10.34 1.87
CA LEU A 21 -0.49 10.11 0.73
C LEU A 21 0.85 9.61 1.24
N PHE A 22 1.35 8.56 0.63
CA PHE A 22 2.67 8.05 0.95
C PHE A 22 3.33 7.47 -0.31
N PHE A 23 4.64 7.40 -0.28
CA PHE A 23 5.42 6.82 -1.36
C PHE A 23 5.40 5.29 -1.21
N LYS A 24 4.82 4.60 -2.19
CA LYS A 24 4.67 3.14 -2.12
C LYS A 24 5.90 2.39 -2.62
N SER A 25 6.41 2.75 -3.79
CA SER A 25 7.51 1.99 -4.39
C SER A 25 8.15 2.74 -5.55
N VAL A 26 9.36 2.33 -5.90
CA VAL A 26 10.01 2.68 -7.16
C VAL A 26 9.80 1.55 -8.17
N GLY A 27 9.88 1.87 -9.47
CA GLY A 27 9.61 0.91 -10.53
C GLY A 27 10.42 -0.38 -10.44
N SER A 28 11.68 -0.30 -10.00
CA SER A 28 12.57 -1.47 -9.88
C SER A 28 12.14 -2.46 -8.78
N ARG A 29 11.26 -2.06 -7.87
CA ARG A 29 10.78 -2.90 -6.75
C ARG A 29 9.33 -3.35 -6.94
N VAL A 30 8.69 -2.94 -8.02
CA VAL A 30 7.31 -3.31 -8.33
C VAL A 30 7.29 -4.70 -8.97
N VAL A 31 6.32 -5.51 -8.54
CA VAL A 31 6.05 -6.82 -9.16
C VAL A 31 5.08 -6.62 -10.29
N GLY A 32 5.42 -7.14 -11.46
CA GLY A 32 4.55 -7.08 -12.64
C GLY A 32 3.46 -8.16 -12.64
N HIS A 33 2.57 -8.07 -13.61
CA HIS A 33 1.48 -9.02 -13.80
C HIS A 33 1.99 -10.47 -13.87
N GLY A 34 1.40 -11.35 -13.07
CA GLY A 34 1.79 -12.77 -13.00
C GLY A 34 2.98 -13.04 -12.08
N GLY A 35 3.64 -12.01 -11.54
CA GLY A 35 4.73 -12.18 -10.59
C GLY A 35 4.25 -12.45 -9.17
N GLU A 36 5.20 -12.66 -8.28
CA GLU A 36 4.93 -12.97 -6.89
C GLU A 36 5.23 -11.78 -5.98
N ILE A 37 4.24 -11.38 -5.20
CA ILE A 37 4.44 -10.39 -4.13
C ILE A 37 5.18 -11.05 -2.97
N ARG A 38 5.74 -10.20 -2.09
CA ARG A 38 6.41 -10.64 -0.87
C ARG A 38 5.70 -10.08 0.35
N VAL A 39 5.77 -10.83 1.43
CA VAL A 39 5.31 -10.38 2.75
C VAL A 39 6.47 -10.48 3.72
N ARG A 40 6.42 -9.65 4.76
CA ARG A 40 7.47 -9.62 5.78
C ARG A 40 7.39 -10.87 6.66
N SER A 41 8.55 -11.46 6.95
CA SER A 41 8.64 -12.62 7.85
C SER A 41 8.34 -12.27 9.31
N ASP A 42 8.45 -11.00 9.68
CA ASP A 42 8.17 -10.51 11.04
C ASP A 42 6.74 -9.98 11.21
N SER A 43 5.88 -10.19 10.22
CA SER A 43 4.46 -9.83 10.28
C SER A 43 3.59 -11.08 10.31
N ALA A 44 2.60 -11.07 11.19
CA ALA A 44 1.62 -12.15 11.32
C ALA A 44 0.29 -11.85 10.62
N TRP A 45 0.12 -10.65 10.09
CA TRP A 45 -1.13 -10.25 9.43
C TRP A 45 -0.82 -9.37 8.20
N ASN A 46 -0.71 -10.03 7.06
CA ASN A 46 -0.45 -9.37 5.78
C ASN A 46 -1.69 -9.46 4.91
N VAL A 47 -2.04 -8.37 4.25
CA VAL A 47 -3.24 -8.28 3.44
C VAL A 47 -2.94 -7.65 2.08
N PRO A 48 -3.65 -8.07 1.01
CA PRO A 48 -3.67 -7.32 -0.22
C PRO A 48 -4.62 -6.13 -0.08
N GLU A 49 -4.26 -5.02 -0.70
CA GLU A 49 -5.15 -3.87 -0.85
C GLU A 49 -5.23 -3.55 -2.35
N PRO A 50 -6.17 -4.17 -3.08
CA PRO A 50 -6.33 -3.87 -4.50
C PRO A 50 -6.89 -2.47 -4.70
N GLU A 51 -6.28 -1.72 -5.61
CA GLU A 51 -6.58 -0.31 -5.80
C GLU A 51 -6.62 0.04 -7.28
N LEU A 52 -7.51 0.97 -7.63
CA LEU A 52 -7.46 1.61 -8.93
C LEU A 52 -6.18 2.45 -9.00
N THR A 53 -5.34 2.14 -9.97
CA THR A 53 -4.05 2.81 -10.14
C THR A 53 -4.04 3.61 -11.44
N LEU A 54 -3.77 4.90 -11.32
CA LEU A 54 -3.69 5.80 -12.46
C LEU A 54 -2.24 5.92 -12.92
N VAL A 55 -2.04 5.86 -14.24
CA VAL A 55 -0.73 6.12 -14.85
C VAL A 55 -0.72 7.59 -15.29
N VAL A 56 0.15 8.38 -14.68
CA VAL A 56 0.25 9.81 -14.93
C VAL A 56 1.57 10.11 -15.66
N ASN A 57 1.49 10.83 -16.76
CA ASN A 57 2.67 11.19 -17.56
C ASN A 57 3.41 12.41 -16.98
N ALA A 58 4.52 12.79 -17.62
CA ALA A 58 5.34 13.91 -17.18
C ALA A 58 4.64 15.28 -17.24
N HIS A 59 3.53 15.38 -17.98
CA HIS A 59 2.71 16.60 -18.07
C HIS A 59 1.58 16.65 -17.05
N GLY A 60 1.49 15.65 -16.16
CA GLY A 60 0.41 15.57 -15.18
C GLY A 60 -0.90 15.03 -15.75
N GLU A 61 -0.88 14.43 -16.93
CA GLU A 61 -2.08 13.88 -17.58
C GLU A 61 -2.21 12.39 -17.27
N ILE A 62 -3.45 11.93 -17.14
CA ILE A 62 -3.75 10.49 -16.95
C ILE A 62 -3.60 9.81 -18.31
N ALA A 63 -2.58 8.97 -18.45
CA ALA A 63 -2.31 8.20 -19.67
C ALA A 63 -3.00 6.84 -19.68
N GLY A 64 -3.41 6.32 -18.54
CA GLY A 64 -4.07 5.03 -18.42
C GLY A 64 -4.37 4.65 -16.99
N TYR A 65 -4.88 3.45 -16.81
CA TYR A 65 -5.18 2.92 -15.48
C TYR A 65 -4.99 1.41 -15.46
N THR A 66 -4.74 0.89 -14.28
CA THR A 66 -4.61 -0.54 -14.03
C THR A 66 -5.05 -0.84 -12.60
N VAL A 67 -4.99 -2.10 -12.22
CA VAL A 67 -5.19 -2.52 -10.83
C VAL A 67 -3.81 -2.62 -10.18
N GLY A 68 -3.63 -1.95 -9.06
CA GLY A 68 -2.45 -2.09 -8.23
C GLY A 68 -2.78 -2.87 -6.96
N ASP A 69 -1.75 -3.39 -6.33
CA ASP A 69 -1.87 -4.05 -5.04
C ASP A 69 -0.91 -3.40 -4.06
N ASP A 70 -1.48 -2.71 -3.08
CA ASP A 70 -0.77 -2.13 -1.95
C ASP A 70 -0.72 -3.19 -0.84
N VAL A 71 0.26 -4.10 -0.94
CA VAL A 71 0.44 -5.16 0.05
C VAL A 71 0.84 -4.52 1.38
N SER A 72 0.14 -4.89 2.43
CA SER A 72 0.27 -4.24 3.74
C SER A 72 0.46 -5.26 4.84
N SER A 73 1.43 -5.00 5.73
CA SER A 73 1.59 -5.72 6.99
C SER A 73 0.72 -5.02 8.03
N ARG A 74 -0.53 -5.44 8.13
CA ARG A 74 -1.59 -4.74 8.86
C ARG A 74 -1.32 -4.67 10.37
N ASP A 75 -0.68 -5.66 10.94
CA ASP A 75 -0.29 -5.67 12.35
C ASP A 75 0.76 -4.60 12.67
N ILE A 76 1.73 -4.41 11.78
CA ILE A 76 2.76 -3.37 11.92
C ILE A 76 2.14 -1.99 11.75
N GLU A 77 1.32 -1.81 10.72
CA GLU A 77 0.60 -0.56 10.48
C GLU A 77 -0.26 -0.16 11.67
N GLY A 78 -1.00 -1.11 12.22
CA GLY A 78 -1.90 -0.87 13.35
C GLY A 78 -1.19 -0.66 14.68
N GLU A 79 0.07 -1.04 14.79
CA GLU A 79 0.83 -0.89 16.03
C GLU A 79 1.21 0.58 16.28
N ASN A 80 1.67 1.27 15.24
CA ASN A 80 2.06 2.68 15.34
C ASN A 80 2.07 3.31 13.94
N PRO A 81 1.42 4.47 13.74
CA PRO A 81 1.44 5.17 12.46
C PRO A 81 2.85 5.49 11.94
N LEU A 82 3.84 5.63 12.82
CA LEU A 82 5.24 5.85 12.43
C LEU A 82 5.83 4.65 11.68
N TYR A 83 5.21 3.49 11.79
CA TYR A 83 5.68 2.27 11.13
C TYR A 83 5.07 2.06 9.74
N LEU A 84 4.37 3.05 9.20
CA LEU A 84 3.77 2.95 7.87
C LEU A 84 4.77 2.51 6.80
N PRO A 85 5.99 3.08 6.71
CA PRO A 85 6.97 2.61 5.73
C PRO A 85 7.36 1.15 5.92
N GLN A 86 7.50 0.69 7.14
CA GLN A 86 7.82 -0.71 7.42
C GLN A 86 6.67 -1.64 7.03
N ALA A 87 5.44 -1.18 7.21
CA ALA A 87 4.24 -1.97 6.92
C ALA A 87 3.94 -2.07 5.42
N LYS A 88 4.35 -1.08 4.62
CA LYS A 88 3.88 -0.91 3.25
C LYS A 88 4.98 -0.73 2.21
N VAL A 89 6.21 -0.38 2.61
CA VAL A 89 7.28 -0.02 1.67
C VAL A 89 8.47 -0.96 1.86
N TYR A 90 8.40 -2.09 1.20
CA TYR A 90 9.49 -3.07 1.17
C TYR A 90 9.51 -3.77 -0.19
N ASP A 91 10.56 -4.51 -0.47
CA ASP A 91 10.71 -5.19 -1.76
C ASP A 91 9.58 -6.19 -2.01
N GLY A 92 8.93 -6.08 -3.15
CA GLY A 92 7.81 -6.95 -3.52
C GLY A 92 6.47 -6.62 -2.85
N ALA A 93 6.35 -5.46 -2.17
CA ALA A 93 5.12 -5.04 -1.52
C ALA A 93 4.14 -4.29 -2.44
N CYS A 94 4.53 -4.07 -3.68
CA CYS A 94 3.69 -3.36 -4.67
C CYS A 94 3.63 -4.18 -5.95
N ALA A 95 2.43 -4.45 -6.42
CA ALA A 95 2.23 -5.12 -7.69
C ALA A 95 1.34 -4.27 -8.59
N LEU A 96 1.61 -4.31 -9.88
CA LEU A 96 0.80 -3.63 -10.89
C LEU A 96 0.35 -4.63 -11.95
N GLY A 97 -0.89 -4.50 -12.38
CA GLY A 97 -1.48 -5.27 -13.45
C GLY A 97 -0.97 -4.82 -14.84
N PRO A 98 -1.52 -5.44 -15.89
CA PRO A 98 -1.11 -5.14 -17.26
C PRO A 98 -1.49 -3.74 -17.72
#